data_99cf7dfb92f81bf4e5389fab6e2017da
#
_entry.id   99cf7dfb92f81bf4e5389fab6e2017da
#
_cell.length_a   1.000
_cell.length_b   1.000
_cell.length_c   1.000
_cell.angle_alpha   90.00
_cell.angle_beta   90.00
_cell.angle_gamma   90.00
#
_symmetry.space_group_name_H-M   'P 1'
#
loop_
_entity.id
_entity.type
_entity.pdbx_description
1 polymer ?
#
loop_
_entity_poly.entity_id
_entity_poly.type
_entity_poly.pdbx_seq_one_letter_code
_entity_poly.pdbx_strand_id
1 'polypeptide(L)'
;MYDIQKIRADFPILSREVYGKPLVYLDNGATTQKPRCVVDAITDEYYSVNANVHRGVHFLSQQATELHEASRETVRKFINAGSINEIVFTRGTTESINLLASSFGEEFLSPGDEVIVSVMEHHSNIVPWQLLAERKRINLKVIPMNDRGELLMDEYEELFTDRTKIVSVVHVSNVLGTVNPIKEMIKVAHNHNVPFLVDAAQSIPHMAVDVKELDADFLVFSVRKVEHRAN
;
A
#
# COMPACT_ATOMS: atom_id res chain seq x y z
N MET A 1 -28.65 -7.03 1.30
CA MET A 1 -27.98 -8.00 0.39
C MET A 1 -27.45 -7.20 -0.79
N TYR A 2 -26.18 -7.38 -1.17
CA TYR A 2 -25.62 -6.70 -2.34
C TYR A 2 -26.31 -7.13 -3.62
N ASP A 3 -26.68 -6.15 -4.45
CA ASP A 3 -27.17 -6.41 -5.81
C ASP A 3 -25.95 -6.64 -6.74
N ILE A 4 -25.55 -7.90 -6.85
CA ILE A 4 -24.39 -8.31 -7.63
C ILE A 4 -24.51 -7.90 -9.10
N GLN A 5 -25.71 -7.94 -9.67
CA GLN A 5 -25.91 -7.59 -11.08
C GLN A 5 -25.71 -6.09 -11.31
N LYS A 6 -26.19 -5.26 -10.39
CA LYS A 6 -25.96 -3.82 -10.41
C LYS A 6 -24.46 -3.50 -10.32
N ILE A 7 -23.74 -4.11 -9.37
CA ILE A 7 -22.29 -3.93 -9.22
C ILE A 7 -21.55 -4.40 -10.48
N ARG A 8 -21.89 -5.57 -11.03
CA ARG A 8 -21.25 -6.07 -12.26
C ARG A 8 -21.46 -5.15 -13.45
N ALA A 9 -22.59 -4.46 -13.55
CA ALA A 9 -22.89 -3.52 -14.63
C ALA A 9 -21.95 -2.30 -14.65
N ASP A 10 -21.33 -1.93 -13.50
CA ASP A 10 -20.34 -0.88 -13.43
C ASP A 10 -19.01 -1.25 -14.10
N PHE A 11 -18.78 -2.54 -14.35
CA PHE A 11 -17.56 -3.07 -14.99
C PHE A 11 -17.86 -3.61 -16.39
N PRO A 12 -17.72 -2.80 -17.45
CA PRO A 12 -18.10 -3.22 -18.82
C PRO A 12 -17.41 -4.50 -19.31
N ILE A 13 -16.17 -4.73 -18.87
CA ILE A 13 -15.40 -5.92 -19.26
C ILE A 13 -16.07 -7.23 -18.81
N LEU A 14 -16.85 -7.21 -17.73
CA LEU A 14 -17.51 -8.40 -17.19
C LEU A 14 -18.73 -8.84 -18.02
N SER A 15 -19.12 -8.04 -19.03
CA SER A 15 -20.15 -8.43 -20.01
C SER A 15 -19.60 -9.27 -21.16
N ARG A 16 -18.27 -9.45 -21.25
CA ARG A 16 -17.64 -10.26 -22.31
C ARG A 16 -17.97 -11.75 -22.15
N GLU A 17 -18.02 -12.43 -23.28
CA GLU A 17 -18.00 -13.89 -23.36
C GLU A 17 -16.61 -14.40 -23.73
N VAL A 18 -16.20 -15.51 -23.13
CA VAL A 18 -14.98 -16.25 -23.44
C VAL A 18 -15.37 -17.70 -23.73
N TYR A 19 -15.07 -18.16 -24.93
CA TYR A 19 -15.47 -19.49 -25.41
C TYR A 19 -16.98 -19.74 -25.28
N GLY A 20 -17.81 -18.73 -25.58
CA GLY A 20 -19.28 -18.82 -25.52
C GLY A 20 -19.85 -18.90 -24.08
N LYS A 21 -19.07 -18.51 -23.06
CA LYS A 21 -19.49 -18.46 -21.65
C LYS A 21 -19.23 -17.10 -21.07
N PRO A 22 -20.03 -16.62 -20.10
CA PRO A 22 -19.75 -15.37 -19.40
C PRO A 22 -18.33 -15.35 -18.78
N LEU A 23 -17.65 -14.20 -18.88
CA LEU A 23 -16.33 -14.02 -18.28
C LEU A 23 -16.37 -14.22 -16.76
N VAL A 24 -15.52 -15.11 -16.26
CA VAL A 24 -15.17 -15.24 -14.84
C VAL A 24 -13.74 -14.75 -14.66
N TYR A 25 -13.55 -13.72 -13.83
CA TYR A 25 -12.24 -13.13 -13.55
C TYR A 25 -11.95 -13.23 -12.05
N LEU A 26 -10.91 -13.98 -11.67
CA LEU A 26 -10.56 -14.29 -10.29
C LEU A 26 -9.15 -13.78 -9.88
N ASP A 27 -8.51 -12.97 -10.73
CA ASP A 27 -7.14 -12.48 -10.51
C ASP A 27 -7.09 -11.00 -10.05
N ASN A 28 -8.09 -10.57 -9.29
CA ASN A 28 -8.12 -9.19 -8.75
C ASN A 28 -6.97 -8.91 -7.77
N GLY A 29 -6.40 -9.92 -7.14
CA GLY A 29 -5.21 -9.79 -6.29
C GLY A 29 -4.00 -9.23 -7.04
N ALA A 30 -3.84 -9.59 -8.32
CA ALA A 30 -2.80 -9.05 -9.19
C ALA A 30 -3.22 -7.73 -9.85
N THR A 31 -4.40 -7.71 -10.49
CA THR A 31 -4.93 -6.53 -11.19
C THR A 31 -6.45 -6.50 -11.11
N THR A 32 -7.00 -5.44 -10.55
CA THR A 32 -8.46 -5.21 -10.47
C THR A 32 -9.00 -4.65 -11.78
N GLN A 33 -10.14 -5.14 -12.23
CA GLN A 33 -10.86 -4.59 -13.38
C GLN A 33 -11.35 -3.17 -13.07
N LYS A 34 -11.42 -2.29 -14.07
CA LYS A 34 -11.79 -0.89 -13.88
C LYS A 34 -13.27 -0.66 -14.07
N PRO A 35 -13.97 -0.03 -13.12
CA PRO A 35 -15.33 0.41 -13.32
C PRO A 35 -15.38 1.56 -14.32
N ARG A 36 -16.54 1.73 -14.98
CA ARG A 36 -16.77 2.79 -15.97
C ARG A 36 -16.40 4.18 -15.41
N CYS A 37 -16.83 4.49 -14.20
CA CYS A 37 -16.59 5.81 -13.59
C CYS A 37 -15.10 6.18 -13.50
N VAL A 38 -14.20 5.21 -13.29
CA VAL A 38 -12.75 5.46 -13.27
C VAL A 38 -12.21 5.74 -14.67
N VAL A 39 -12.66 4.99 -15.67
CA VAL A 39 -12.26 5.20 -17.06
C VAL A 39 -12.77 6.54 -17.57
N ASP A 40 -14.03 6.86 -17.28
CA ASP A 40 -14.66 8.12 -17.67
C ASP A 40 -13.94 9.32 -17.01
N ALA A 41 -13.61 9.25 -15.74
CA ALA A 41 -12.87 10.31 -15.03
C ALA A 41 -11.50 10.58 -15.65
N ILE A 42 -10.74 9.54 -16.03
CA ILE A 42 -9.46 9.69 -16.71
C ILE A 42 -9.66 10.33 -18.10
N THR A 43 -10.68 9.91 -18.81
CA THR A 43 -11.01 10.44 -20.13
C THR A 43 -11.40 11.92 -20.05
N ASP A 44 -12.26 12.27 -19.09
CA ASP A 44 -12.70 13.65 -18.87
C ASP A 44 -11.56 14.56 -18.44
N GLU A 45 -10.62 14.07 -17.62
CA GLU A 45 -9.42 14.83 -17.27
C GLU A 45 -8.62 15.21 -18.51
N TYR A 46 -8.33 14.25 -19.39
CA TYR A 46 -7.59 14.54 -20.63
C TYR A 46 -8.32 15.47 -21.58
N TYR A 47 -9.63 15.41 -21.68
CA TYR A 47 -10.39 16.21 -22.63
C TYR A 47 -10.75 17.61 -22.11
N SER A 48 -10.82 17.82 -20.78
CA SER A 48 -11.36 19.05 -20.22
C SER A 48 -10.42 19.81 -19.28
N VAL A 49 -9.50 19.14 -18.58
CA VAL A 49 -8.77 19.77 -17.46
C VAL A 49 -7.26 19.53 -17.51
N ASN A 50 -6.76 18.75 -18.48
CA ASN A 50 -5.34 18.37 -18.54
C ASN A 50 -4.41 19.59 -18.56
N ALA A 51 -3.72 19.85 -17.44
CA ALA A 51 -2.78 20.95 -17.28
C ALA A 51 -1.75 20.63 -16.19
N ASN A 52 -0.68 21.45 -16.14
CA ASN A 52 0.37 21.32 -15.14
C ASN A 52 -0.15 21.70 -13.74
N VAL A 53 -0.11 20.75 -12.81
CA VAL A 53 -0.53 20.92 -11.42
C VAL A 53 0.47 21.80 -10.66
N HIS A 54 -0.01 22.72 -9.82
CA HIS A 54 0.75 23.63 -8.92
C HIS A 54 1.66 24.67 -9.58
N ARG A 55 1.80 24.71 -10.90
CA ARG A 55 2.78 25.61 -11.55
C ARG A 55 2.20 26.59 -12.54
N GLY A 56 0.96 26.44 -12.94
CA GLY A 56 0.30 27.36 -13.89
C GLY A 56 -0.55 28.40 -13.17
N VAL A 57 -0.60 29.59 -13.73
CA VAL A 57 -1.45 30.69 -13.25
C VAL A 57 -2.74 30.85 -14.08
N HIS A 58 -3.01 29.92 -14.99
CA HIS A 58 -4.18 29.93 -15.85
C HIS A 58 -5.27 28.99 -15.36
N PHE A 59 -6.48 29.17 -15.84
CA PHE A 59 -7.69 28.50 -15.40
C PHE A 59 -7.58 26.95 -15.33
N LEU A 60 -7.09 26.30 -16.39
CA LEU A 60 -6.97 24.84 -16.42
C LEU A 60 -5.98 24.33 -15.36
N SER A 61 -4.87 25.04 -15.11
CA SER A 61 -3.93 24.65 -14.06
C SER A 61 -4.52 24.77 -12.66
N GLN A 62 -5.37 25.77 -12.42
CA GLN A 62 -6.08 25.89 -11.15
C GLN A 62 -7.04 24.73 -10.95
N GLN A 63 -7.87 24.41 -11.97
CA GLN A 63 -8.79 23.27 -11.91
C GLN A 63 -8.06 21.93 -11.72
N ALA A 64 -6.99 21.67 -12.45
CA ALA A 64 -6.18 20.46 -12.29
C ALA A 64 -5.59 20.35 -10.88
N THR A 65 -5.14 21.47 -10.31
CA THR A 65 -4.64 21.53 -8.92
C THR A 65 -5.75 21.24 -7.92
N GLU A 66 -6.93 21.83 -8.08
CA GLU A 66 -8.08 21.59 -7.20
C GLU A 66 -8.49 20.10 -7.21
N LEU A 67 -8.57 19.47 -8.38
CA LEU A 67 -8.88 18.04 -8.52
C LEU A 67 -7.81 17.14 -7.89
N HIS A 68 -6.54 17.50 -8.07
CA HIS A 68 -5.43 16.76 -7.47
C HIS A 68 -5.49 16.81 -5.93
N GLU A 69 -5.69 17.99 -5.36
CA GLU A 69 -5.78 18.16 -3.90
C GLU A 69 -7.07 17.53 -3.32
N ALA A 70 -8.19 17.59 -4.06
CA ALA A 70 -9.42 16.88 -3.66
C ALA A 70 -9.22 15.36 -3.65
N SER A 71 -8.47 14.82 -4.60
CA SER A 71 -8.12 13.39 -4.62
C SER A 71 -7.24 13.02 -3.42
N ARG A 72 -6.26 13.88 -3.07
CA ARG A 72 -5.40 13.71 -1.89
C ARG A 72 -6.23 13.71 -0.60
N GLU A 73 -7.17 14.65 -0.45
CA GLU A 73 -8.08 14.72 0.69
C GLU A 73 -9.00 13.49 0.78
N THR A 74 -9.44 12.94 -0.37
CA THR A 74 -10.22 11.71 -0.41
C THR A 74 -9.41 10.53 0.14
N VAL A 75 -8.16 10.38 -0.27
CA VAL A 75 -7.27 9.34 0.26
C VAL A 75 -7.02 9.55 1.76
N ARG A 76 -6.75 10.79 2.19
CA ARG A 76 -6.57 11.13 3.61
C ARG A 76 -7.74 10.66 4.47
N LYS A 77 -8.96 10.97 4.05
CA LYS A 77 -10.19 10.54 4.76
C LYS A 77 -10.36 9.03 4.74
N PHE A 78 -10.06 8.40 3.61
CA PHE A 78 -10.25 6.97 3.41
C PHE A 78 -9.41 6.11 4.37
N ILE A 79 -8.18 6.54 4.69
CA ILE A 79 -7.29 5.86 5.64
C ILE A 79 -7.25 6.54 7.01
N ASN A 80 -8.06 7.60 7.23
CA ASN A 80 -8.08 8.42 8.45
C ASN A 80 -6.71 9.06 8.82
N ALA A 81 -5.91 9.45 7.81
CA ALA A 81 -4.65 10.15 8.05
C ALA A 81 -4.88 11.53 8.71
N GLY A 82 -3.91 12.00 9.48
CA GLY A 82 -3.99 13.24 10.27
C GLY A 82 -4.00 14.50 9.42
N SER A 83 -3.21 14.50 8.35
CA SER A 83 -3.00 15.66 7.48
C SER A 83 -2.93 15.25 6.01
N ILE A 84 -3.36 16.13 5.12
CA ILE A 84 -3.17 16.00 3.67
C ILE A 84 -1.66 15.91 3.30
N ASN A 85 -0.78 16.50 4.11
CA ASN A 85 0.67 16.47 3.90
C ASN A 85 1.29 15.09 4.16
N GLU A 86 0.57 14.18 4.80
CA GLU A 86 0.97 12.78 5.00
C GLU A 86 0.71 11.91 3.76
N ILE A 87 -0.04 12.43 2.78
CA ILE A 87 -0.40 11.68 1.57
C ILE A 87 0.59 11.98 0.45
N VAL A 88 1.33 10.96 0.03
CA VAL A 88 2.30 11.03 -1.07
C VAL A 88 1.85 10.12 -2.20
N PHE A 89 1.56 10.67 -3.37
CA PHE A 89 1.21 9.89 -4.56
C PHE A 89 2.47 9.36 -5.25
N THR A 90 2.44 8.07 -5.54
CA THR A 90 3.45 7.33 -6.29
C THR A 90 2.77 6.45 -7.35
N ARG A 91 3.54 5.75 -8.16
CA ARG A 91 2.99 4.81 -9.18
C ARG A 91 2.46 3.51 -8.58
N GLY A 92 2.53 3.33 -7.26
CA GLY A 92 2.00 2.19 -6.52
C GLY A 92 2.90 1.70 -5.41
N THR A 93 2.47 0.66 -4.70
CA THR A 93 3.15 0.11 -3.51
C THR A 93 4.65 -0.13 -3.73
N THR A 94 5.04 -0.71 -4.85
CA THR A 94 6.46 -0.98 -5.15
C THR A 94 7.30 0.30 -5.17
N GLU A 95 6.82 1.36 -5.82
CA GLU A 95 7.54 2.64 -5.83
C GLU A 95 7.55 3.29 -4.45
N SER A 96 6.46 3.19 -3.69
CA SER A 96 6.40 3.75 -2.32
C SER A 96 7.44 3.10 -1.40
N ILE A 97 7.60 1.78 -1.45
CA ILE A 97 8.61 1.07 -0.65
C ILE A 97 10.03 1.42 -1.12
N ASN A 98 10.26 1.48 -2.45
CA ASN A 98 11.56 1.91 -2.98
C ASN A 98 11.89 3.37 -2.58
N LEU A 99 10.90 4.26 -2.60
CA LEU A 99 11.06 5.64 -2.15
C LEU A 99 11.48 5.68 -0.67
N LEU A 100 10.82 4.90 0.19
CA LEU A 100 11.18 4.84 1.61
C LEU A 100 12.57 4.24 1.82
N ALA A 101 12.90 3.13 1.16
CA ALA A 101 14.22 2.52 1.24
C ALA A 101 15.33 3.46 0.74
N SER A 102 15.07 4.26 -0.31
CA SER A 102 16.03 5.20 -0.89
C SER A 102 16.08 6.57 -0.20
N SER A 103 15.09 6.94 0.62
CA SER A 103 15.10 8.18 1.41
C SER A 103 15.40 7.90 2.88
N PHE A 104 14.46 7.31 3.60
CA PHE A 104 14.65 6.95 5.01
C PHE A 104 15.85 6.02 5.20
N GLY A 105 15.97 4.98 4.36
CA GLY A 105 17.08 4.03 4.44
C GLY A 105 18.44 4.67 4.18
N GLU A 106 18.55 5.61 3.24
CA GLU A 106 19.82 6.32 3.01
C GLU A 106 20.18 7.27 4.14
N GLU A 107 19.20 7.98 4.70
CA GLU A 107 19.41 8.99 5.72
C GLU A 107 19.68 8.40 7.11
N PHE A 108 18.89 7.41 7.52
CA PHE A 108 18.85 6.95 8.91
C PHE A 108 19.55 5.61 9.17
N LEU A 109 19.89 4.82 8.14
CA LEU A 109 20.60 3.55 8.32
C LEU A 109 22.09 3.68 8.05
N SER A 110 22.89 3.03 8.87
CA SER A 110 24.35 2.96 8.80
C SER A 110 24.84 1.51 8.72
N PRO A 111 26.08 1.24 8.30
CA PRO A 111 26.62 -0.11 8.26
C PRO A 111 26.46 -0.88 9.58
N GLY A 112 25.93 -2.09 9.50
CA GLY A 112 25.62 -2.93 10.65
C GLY A 112 24.24 -2.71 11.29
N ASP A 113 23.49 -1.70 10.85
CA ASP A 113 22.10 -1.53 11.27
C ASP A 113 21.20 -2.63 10.68
N GLU A 114 20.00 -2.77 11.20
CA GLU A 114 19.12 -3.88 10.92
C GLU A 114 17.74 -3.40 10.47
N VAL A 115 17.20 -4.12 9.48
CA VAL A 115 15.80 -4.02 9.02
C VAL A 115 15.11 -5.35 9.28
N ILE A 116 13.96 -5.33 9.94
CA ILE A 116 13.15 -6.53 10.16
C ILE A 116 12.06 -6.60 9.09
N VAL A 117 11.98 -7.74 8.40
CA VAL A 117 10.93 -8.08 7.42
C VAL A 117 10.32 -9.43 7.79
N SER A 118 9.19 -9.82 7.21
CA SER A 118 8.66 -11.16 7.41
C SER A 118 9.01 -12.11 6.26
N VAL A 119 8.91 -13.40 6.50
CA VAL A 119 9.04 -14.43 5.46
C VAL A 119 7.88 -14.38 4.45
N MET A 120 6.79 -13.70 4.76
CA MET A 120 5.57 -13.59 3.92
C MET A 120 5.61 -12.44 2.94
N GLU A 121 6.68 -11.64 2.91
CA GLU A 121 6.70 -10.41 2.13
C GLU A 121 6.62 -10.67 0.62
N HIS A 122 5.88 -9.79 -0.06
CA HIS A 122 5.97 -9.69 -1.50
C HIS A 122 7.36 -9.16 -1.91
N HIS A 123 7.86 -9.54 -3.09
CA HIS A 123 9.16 -9.07 -3.61
C HIS A 123 9.31 -7.54 -3.57
N SER A 124 8.21 -6.79 -3.74
CA SER A 124 8.22 -5.32 -3.61
C SER A 124 8.63 -4.83 -2.22
N ASN A 125 8.48 -5.66 -1.18
CA ASN A 125 8.86 -5.34 0.20
C ASN A 125 10.08 -6.13 0.71
N ILE A 126 10.73 -6.89 -0.14
CA ILE A 126 12.02 -7.56 0.17
C ILE A 126 13.15 -6.91 -0.62
N VAL A 127 13.02 -6.87 -1.95
CA VAL A 127 14.10 -6.47 -2.86
C VAL A 127 14.64 -5.06 -2.57
N PRO A 128 13.84 -4.02 -2.30
CA PRO A 128 14.37 -2.70 -1.97
C PRO A 128 15.30 -2.71 -0.75
N TRP A 129 14.94 -3.47 0.28
CA TRP A 129 15.76 -3.63 1.49
C TRP A 129 17.03 -4.47 1.24
N GLN A 130 16.96 -5.50 0.39
CA GLN A 130 18.15 -6.28 -0.02
C GLN A 130 19.12 -5.39 -0.78
N LEU A 131 18.65 -4.60 -1.76
CA LEU A 131 19.52 -3.68 -2.51
C LEU A 131 20.13 -2.60 -1.59
N LEU A 132 19.38 -2.13 -0.59
CA LEU A 132 19.92 -1.23 0.42
C LEU A 132 20.95 -1.94 1.30
N ALA A 133 20.71 -3.21 1.67
CA ALA A 133 21.62 -4.00 2.48
C ALA A 133 22.97 -4.20 1.79
N GLU A 134 22.94 -4.53 0.51
CA GLU A 134 24.20 -4.64 -0.28
C GLU A 134 24.97 -3.32 -0.33
N ARG A 135 24.25 -2.20 -0.57
CA ARG A 135 24.84 -0.89 -0.76
C ARG A 135 25.38 -0.29 0.54
N LYS A 136 24.61 -0.39 1.62
CA LYS A 136 24.93 0.22 2.93
C LYS A 136 25.52 -0.76 3.95
N ARG A 137 25.61 -2.05 3.64
CA ARG A 137 26.09 -3.10 4.55
C ARG A 137 25.25 -3.19 5.82
N ILE A 138 23.94 -3.08 5.68
CA ILE A 138 22.98 -3.35 6.75
C ILE A 138 22.55 -4.82 6.72
N ASN A 139 21.92 -5.29 7.79
CA ASN A 139 21.46 -6.66 7.93
C ASN A 139 19.93 -6.75 7.80
N LEU A 140 19.44 -7.76 7.08
CA LEU A 140 18.04 -8.12 7.09
C LEU A 140 17.78 -9.23 8.09
N LYS A 141 16.83 -9.01 8.98
CA LYS A 141 16.30 -10.01 9.89
C LYS A 141 14.91 -10.43 9.42
N VAL A 142 14.61 -11.71 9.50
CA VAL A 142 13.37 -12.26 8.95
C VAL A 142 12.55 -12.90 10.06
N ILE A 143 11.32 -12.44 10.22
CA ILE A 143 10.33 -13.04 11.14
C ILE A 143 9.85 -14.34 10.50
N PRO A 144 10.03 -15.49 11.16
CA PRO A 144 9.57 -16.77 10.65
C PRO A 144 8.05 -16.94 10.82
N MET A 145 7.52 -17.99 10.18
CA MET A 145 6.11 -18.40 10.33
C MET A 145 6.01 -19.88 10.68
N ASN A 146 4.89 -20.26 11.28
CA ASN A 146 4.55 -21.65 11.53
C ASN A 146 3.91 -22.34 10.30
N ASP A 147 3.65 -23.65 10.42
CA ASP A 147 3.03 -24.46 9.34
C ASP A 147 1.58 -24.03 9.01
N ARG A 148 0.95 -23.20 9.84
CA ARG A 148 -0.37 -22.62 9.58
C ARG A 148 -0.30 -21.29 8.84
N GLY A 149 0.91 -20.80 8.54
CA GLY A 149 1.11 -19.52 7.88
C GLY A 149 0.88 -18.33 8.81
N GLU A 150 1.14 -18.44 10.10
CA GLU A 150 1.07 -17.37 11.11
C GLU A 150 2.49 -16.96 11.50
N LEU A 151 2.76 -15.65 11.61
CA LEU A 151 4.06 -15.16 12.09
C LEU A 151 4.30 -15.54 13.54
N LEU A 152 5.54 -15.90 13.87
CA LEU A 152 5.94 -16.27 15.23
C LEU A 152 6.27 -15.00 16.02
N MET A 153 5.31 -14.54 16.83
CA MET A 153 5.40 -13.26 17.54
C MET A 153 6.47 -13.24 18.61
N ASP A 154 6.71 -14.36 19.30
CA ASP A 154 7.79 -14.46 20.29
C ASP A 154 9.16 -14.29 19.63
N GLU A 155 9.38 -14.93 18.48
CA GLU A 155 10.61 -14.78 17.71
C GLU A 155 10.73 -13.37 17.11
N TYR A 156 9.61 -12.73 16.72
CA TYR A 156 9.62 -11.33 16.26
C TYR A 156 10.16 -10.41 17.35
N GLU A 157 9.72 -10.55 18.60
CA GLU A 157 10.18 -9.73 19.72
C GLU A 157 11.68 -9.93 20.01
N GLU A 158 12.17 -11.16 19.85
CA GLU A 158 13.60 -11.50 20.02
C GLU A 158 14.52 -10.93 18.93
N LEU A 159 13.96 -10.53 17.76
CA LEU A 159 14.78 -9.95 16.67
C LEU A 159 15.28 -8.54 16.98
N PHE A 160 14.69 -7.81 17.92
CA PHE A 160 15.07 -6.41 18.17
C PHE A 160 16.41 -6.30 18.88
N THR A 161 17.23 -5.36 18.42
CA THR A 161 18.49 -4.93 19.03
C THR A 161 18.61 -3.41 18.96
N ASP A 162 19.62 -2.82 19.56
CA ASP A 162 19.95 -1.39 19.45
C ASP A 162 20.27 -0.96 18.00
N ARG A 163 20.50 -1.94 17.12
CA ARG A 163 20.76 -1.73 15.69
C ARG A 163 19.52 -1.77 14.83
N THR A 164 18.38 -2.21 15.33
CA THR A 164 17.15 -2.26 14.57
C THR A 164 16.64 -0.85 14.30
N LYS A 165 16.41 -0.49 13.02
CA LYS A 165 16.04 0.87 12.60
C LYS A 165 14.67 0.99 11.97
N ILE A 166 14.13 -0.10 11.43
CA ILE A 166 12.79 -0.13 10.85
C ILE A 166 12.29 -1.57 10.77
N VAL A 167 10.99 -1.73 10.94
CA VAL A 167 10.24 -2.97 10.63
C VAL A 167 9.41 -2.73 9.38
N SER A 168 9.36 -3.67 8.45
CA SER A 168 8.57 -3.57 7.21
C SER A 168 7.83 -4.87 6.96
N VAL A 169 6.51 -4.89 7.19
CA VAL A 169 5.71 -6.13 7.16
C VAL A 169 4.40 -5.95 6.39
N VAL A 170 4.04 -6.99 5.63
CA VAL A 170 2.77 -7.08 4.92
C VAL A 170 1.61 -7.27 5.89
N HIS A 171 0.54 -6.48 5.72
CA HIS A 171 -0.66 -6.59 6.57
C HIS A 171 -1.47 -7.85 6.23
N VAL A 172 -1.67 -8.13 4.94
CA VAL A 172 -2.34 -9.34 4.46
C VAL A 172 -1.47 -9.99 3.39
N SER A 173 -1.11 -11.25 3.61
CA SER A 173 -0.30 -11.99 2.65
C SER A 173 -1.03 -12.15 1.31
N ASN A 174 -0.35 -11.81 0.22
CA ASN A 174 -0.88 -12.00 -1.14
C ASN A 174 -0.93 -13.47 -1.59
N VAL A 175 -0.22 -14.36 -0.89
CA VAL A 175 -0.15 -15.79 -1.19
C VAL A 175 -1.07 -16.59 -0.29
N LEU A 176 -1.00 -16.35 1.02
CA LEU A 176 -1.70 -17.14 2.03
C LEU A 176 -3.06 -16.55 2.42
N GLY A 177 -3.25 -15.22 2.22
CA GLY A 177 -4.42 -14.51 2.73
C GLY A 177 -4.42 -14.30 4.25
N THR A 178 -3.35 -14.73 4.93
CA THR A 178 -3.19 -14.51 6.36
C THR A 178 -3.18 -13.02 6.67
N VAL A 179 -3.97 -12.63 7.67
CA VAL A 179 -3.98 -11.26 8.22
C VAL A 179 -3.02 -11.23 9.41
N ASN A 180 -1.93 -10.51 9.27
CA ASN A 180 -0.93 -10.37 10.32
C ASN A 180 -1.40 -9.42 11.42
N PRO A 181 -1.03 -9.62 12.69
CA PRO A 181 -1.44 -8.80 13.84
C PRO A 181 -0.65 -7.47 13.89
N ILE A 182 -0.79 -6.64 12.84
CA ILE A 182 0.03 -5.45 12.62
C ILE A 182 -0.01 -4.48 13.80
N LYS A 183 -1.18 -4.26 14.41
CA LYS A 183 -1.31 -3.35 15.56
C LYS A 183 -0.45 -3.79 16.75
N GLU A 184 -0.39 -5.09 17.03
CA GLU A 184 0.44 -5.67 18.08
C GLU A 184 1.92 -5.58 17.69
N MET A 185 2.25 -5.85 16.44
CA MET A 185 3.61 -5.74 15.92
C MET A 185 4.15 -4.31 15.98
N ILE A 186 3.34 -3.31 15.63
CA ILE A 186 3.68 -1.89 15.76
C ILE A 186 3.96 -1.54 17.22
N LYS A 187 3.10 -1.99 18.15
CA LYS A 187 3.30 -1.73 19.56
C LYS A 187 4.63 -2.30 20.06
N VAL A 188 5.03 -3.50 19.64
CA VAL A 188 6.34 -4.06 19.97
C VAL A 188 7.46 -3.20 19.39
N ALA A 189 7.39 -2.82 18.11
CA ALA A 189 8.39 -1.98 17.47
C ALA A 189 8.54 -0.62 18.19
N HIS A 190 7.42 0.02 18.54
CA HIS A 190 7.42 1.31 19.25
C HIS A 190 7.99 1.21 20.67
N ASN A 191 7.83 0.08 21.37
CA ASN A 191 8.49 -0.15 22.67
C ASN A 191 10.03 -0.14 22.54
N HIS A 192 10.55 -0.43 21.35
CA HIS A 192 11.97 -0.34 21.00
C HIS A 192 12.35 0.97 20.31
N ASN A 193 11.42 1.94 20.18
CA ASN A 193 11.57 3.20 19.42
C ASN A 193 11.92 2.97 17.94
N VAL A 194 11.38 1.91 17.34
CA VAL A 194 11.60 1.52 15.95
C VAL A 194 10.35 1.82 15.13
N PRO A 195 10.44 2.60 14.04
CA PRO A 195 9.31 2.89 13.16
C PRO A 195 8.88 1.64 12.37
N PHE A 196 7.61 1.63 11.96
CA PHE A 196 6.98 0.51 11.29
C PHE A 196 6.36 0.91 9.94
N LEU A 197 6.76 0.22 8.88
CA LEU A 197 6.13 0.27 7.55
C LEU A 197 5.13 -0.88 7.40
N VAL A 198 3.89 -0.54 7.08
CA VAL A 198 2.83 -1.48 6.74
C VAL A 198 2.67 -1.57 5.22
N ASP A 199 2.95 -2.73 4.62
CA ASP A 199 2.50 -3.01 3.24
C ASP A 199 1.03 -3.42 3.27
N ALA A 200 0.17 -2.48 2.92
CA ALA A 200 -1.29 -2.62 2.91
C ALA A 200 -1.85 -2.91 1.50
N ALA A 201 -1.00 -3.37 0.56
CA ALA A 201 -1.41 -3.62 -0.83
C ALA A 201 -2.59 -4.60 -0.96
N GLN A 202 -2.70 -5.56 -0.05
CA GLN A 202 -3.80 -6.52 -0.03
C GLN A 202 -4.85 -6.22 1.06
N SER A 203 -4.53 -5.50 2.12
CA SER A 203 -5.52 -5.18 3.16
C SER A 203 -6.49 -4.09 2.72
N ILE A 204 -5.99 -3.00 2.16
CA ILE A 204 -6.81 -1.85 1.74
C ILE A 204 -7.98 -2.21 0.82
N PRO A 205 -7.84 -3.11 -0.18
CA PRO A 205 -8.97 -3.53 -1.02
C PRO A 205 -10.05 -4.33 -0.29
N HIS A 206 -9.70 -4.98 0.82
CA HIS A 206 -10.54 -6.00 1.45
C HIS A 206 -11.08 -5.62 2.82
N MET A 207 -10.40 -4.73 3.55
CA MET A 207 -10.78 -4.34 4.90
C MET A 207 -10.55 -2.85 5.15
N ALA A 208 -11.28 -2.26 6.09
CA ALA A 208 -11.01 -0.90 6.54
C ALA A 208 -9.65 -0.86 7.25
N VAL A 209 -8.84 0.13 6.88
CA VAL A 209 -7.55 0.39 7.52
C VAL A 209 -7.54 1.82 8.00
N ASP A 210 -7.37 2.00 9.30
CA ASP A 210 -7.29 3.29 9.97
C ASP A 210 -5.84 3.46 10.47
N VAL A 211 -5.11 4.40 9.86
CA VAL A 211 -3.68 4.58 10.18
C VAL A 211 -3.44 5.09 11.60
N LYS A 212 -4.40 5.85 12.16
CA LYS A 212 -4.30 6.34 13.54
C LYS A 212 -4.59 5.23 14.55
N GLU A 213 -5.55 4.36 14.23
CA GLU A 213 -5.86 3.22 15.09
C GLU A 213 -4.72 2.20 15.09
N LEU A 214 -4.05 2.00 13.94
CA LEU A 214 -2.87 1.14 13.83
C LEU A 214 -1.64 1.77 14.46
N ASP A 215 -1.56 3.10 14.54
CA ASP A 215 -0.38 3.87 14.93
C ASP A 215 0.82 3.62 13.99
N ALA A 216 0.55 3.47 12.69
CA ALA A 216 1.56 3.17 11.69
C ALA A 216 2.37 4.41 11.31
N ASP A 217 3.70 4.31 11.29
CA ASP A 217 4.59 5.40 10.84
C ASP A 217 4.54 5.55 9.31
N PHE A 218 4.48 4.43 8.60
CA PHE A 218 4.37 4.40 7.15
C PHE A 218 3.32 3.36 6.73
N LEU A 219 2.43 3.76 5.82
CA LEU A 219 1.46 2.86 5.19
C LEU A 219 1.58 2.99 3.67
N VAL A 220 1.76 1.88 2.98
CA VAL A 220 1.87 1.86 1.52
C VAL A 220 0.81 0.95 0.89
N PHE A 221 0.19 1.41 -0.19
CA PHE A 221 -0.80 0.63 -0.93
C PHE A 221 -0.95 1.12 -2.37
N SER A 222 -1.70 0.39 -3.18
CA SER A 222 -2.00 0.76 -4.57
C SER A 222 -3.48 1.09 -4.72
N VAL A 223 -3.81 2.35 -4.98
CA VAL A 223 -5.19 2.83 -5.19
C VAL A 223 -5.91 2.03 -6.28
N ARG A 224 -5.20 1.61 -7.34
CA ARG A 224 -5.75 0.78 -8.42
C ARG A 224 -6.39 -0.54 -7.97
N LYS A 225 -6.20 -0.96 -6.71
CA LYS A 225 -6.82 -2.14 -6.11
C LYS A 225 -8.03 -1.81 -5.23
N VAL A 226 -8.35 -0.52 -5.01
CA VAL A 226 -9.32 -0.03 -4.01
C VAL A 226 -10.72 0.19 -4.61
N GLU A 227 -11.02 -0.35 -5.74
CA GLU A 227 -12.28 -0.09 -6.45
C GLU A 227 -13.47 -0.72 -5.72
N HIS A 228 -14.37 0.08 -5.15
CA HIS A 228 -15.64 -0.22 -4.46
C HIS A 228 -15.70 -0.24 -2.93
N ARG A 229 -15.18 0.79 -2.27
CA ARG A 229 -15.61 1.09 -0.90
C ARG A 229 -16.25 2.47 -0.76
N ALA A 230 -16.73 3.07 -1.83
CA ALA A 230 -17.52 4.28 -1.76
C ALA A 230 -18.98 3.90 -1.52
N ASN A 231 -19.37 3.87 -0.26
CA ASN A 231 -20.65 4.04 0.46
C ASN A 231 -20.80 3.06 1.61
#